data_7f068ec67bf76fd987c2dc6a5fb4602e
#
_entry.id   7f068ec67bf76fd987c2dc6a5fb4602e
#
_cell.length_a   1.000
_cell.length_b   1.000
_cell.length_c   1.000
_cell.angle_alpha   90.00
_cell.angle_beta   90.00
_cell.angle_gamma   90.00
#
_symmetry.space_group_name_H-M   'P 1'
#
loop_
_entity.id
_entity.type
_entity.pdbx_description
1 polymer ?
#
loop_
_entity_poly.entity_id
_entity_poly.type
_entity_poly.pdbx_seq_one_letter_code
_entity_poly.pdbx_strand_id
1 'polypeptide(L)'
;MRIVSLSIRNFKSIRSIEINDIESAFIVVGKNSVGKTVILDAIRAVAGQYTVKKQDFNTAGSNVEIGVRLELTQADLTLLNRYGVVSHYKRYSAWEKDFRAKLPSYVKEPQDSEGVLSFTFIANAEGKIRYFDGVKKDNRYIPEVFPTLHFISHDRELEALQRDIFLGSKELKLLSDGNCMFDAGKKCDNCFQCIGMIENKKASELSIFEAARLFQYKLTRLDMQNFLERLNNNFIKNGGRDRLCLKVDDELMKNAIPQVYVENETQGFTNTISEMGEGLKSMYILSLLETYADDEDRVPCIIMIEDPESYLHPQLQKNAGEILYKLSKKNQVIFSTHSPNMIFNFNSRQIKQVYMDNEGYTQVREKPDIDRILSDLGYSANDLMNVSFVFFVEGKQDESRLPLLLRKYYSETYDEDGQLRRVAIIATNSCTNIKTYANLKYINKVYIKDQFLMIRDGDAKDADELKRQLCGYYRNRAQEDRGNLPRVTEKNVLILKYYSFENYFLQPEIMAKIGVVKSVDQFYDILYLKYSEYLYRLGSMKRMCEKLGIEIRSRQDIVDNMENIRIYVRGHNLYDIFYGRYKGEKERMILNRYIEEAPRDTFKDILDAVDSFVYFENKKTDSAEA
;
A
#
# COMPACT_ATOMS: atom_id res chain seq x y z
N MET A 1 -4.38 12.49 -1.32
CA MET A 1 -5.65 12.73 -0.58
C MET A 1 -5.79 11.68 0.51
N ARG A 2 -6.09 12.05 1.76
CA ARG A 2 -6.30 11.08 2.85
C ARG A 2 -7.25 11.64 3.93
N ILE A 3 -8.03 10.78 4.55
CA ILE A 3 -8.81 11.09 5.75
C ILE A 3 -7.82 11.20 6.92
N VAL A 4 -7.77 12.32 7.60
CA VAL A 4 -6.89 12.56 8.76
C VAL A 4 -7.63 12.55 10.09
N SER A 5 -8.96 12.76 10.06
CA SER A 5 -9.82 12.65 11.25
C SER A 5 -11.22 12.19 10.83
N LEU A 6 -11.85 11.41 11.71
CA LEU A 6 -13.19 10.86 11.54
C LEU A 6 -13.95 10.98 12.85
N SER A 7 -15.13 11.59 12.82
CA SER A 7 -16.06 11.57 13.96
C SER A 7 -17.36 10.90 13.53
N ILE A 8 -17.89 10.01 14.37
CA ILE A 8 -19.11 9.25 14.07
C ILE A 8 -20.06 9.41 15.24
N ARG A 9 -21.31 9.80 14.95
CA ARG A 9 -22.38 9.95 15.93
C ARG A 9 -23.64 9.26 15.50
N ASN A 10 -24.28 8.59 16.44
CA ASN A 10 -25.59 7.94 16.28
C ASN A 10 -25.66 6.89 15.17
N PHE A 11 -24.60 6.11 14.97
CA PHE A 11 -24.52 5.13 13.88
C PHE A 11 -24.30 3.71 14.41
N LYS A 12 -25.24 2.83 14.19
CA LYS A 12 -25.24 1.42 14.63
C LYS A 12 -24.89 1.28 16.12
N SER A 13 -23.81 0.59 16.46
CA SER A 13 -23.30 0.45 17.83
C SER A 13 -22.50 1.65 18.34
N ILE A 14 -22.34 2.70 17.53
CA ILE A 14 -21.61 3.90 17.89
C ILE A 14 -22.56 4.99 18.37
N ARG A 15 -22.43 5.41 19.62
CA ARG A 15 -23.13 6.59 20.15
C ARG A 15 -22.40 7.87 19.76
N SER A 16 -21.11 7.94 20.06
CA SER A 16 -20.21 9.03 19.64
C SER A 16 -18.77 8.60 19.81
N ILE A 17 -17.99 8.66 18.72
CA ILE A 17 -16.54 8.47 18.74
C ILE A 17 -15.86 9.55 17.92
N GLU A 18 -14.60 9.81 18.24
CA GLU A 18 -13.71 10.66 17.47
C GLU A 18 -12.38 9.93 17.30
N ILE A 19 -11.86 9.94 16.09
CA ILE A 19 -10.60 9.29 15.71
C ILE A 19 -9.75 10.35 15.03
N ASN A 20 -8.65 10.71 15.66
CA ASN A 20 -7.70 11.69 15.16
C ASN A 20 -6.40 11.04 14.72
N ASP A 21 -5.52 11.81 14.10
CA ASP A 21 -4.20 11.36 13.65
C ASP A 21 -4.27 10.08 12.81
N ILE A 22 -5.16 10.05 11.81
CA ILE A 22 -5.24 8.98 10.84
C ILE A 22 -4.16 9.21 9.79
N GLU A 23 -3.25 8.23 9.65
CA GLU A 23 -2.15 8.26 8.69
C GLU A 23 -2.53 7.60 7.34
N SER A 24 -1.54 7.37 6.48
CA SER A 24 -1.73 6.67 5.19
C SER A 24 -2.21 5.22 5.35
N ALA A 25 -1.98 4.60 6.50
CA ALA A 25 -2.61 3.36 6.89
C ALA A 25 -3.47 3.59 8.14
N PHE A 26 -4.69 3.05 8.13
CA PHE A 26 -5.61 3.05 9.26
C PHE A 26 -6.08 1.64 9.54
N ILE A 27 -5.57 1.05 10.59
CA ILE A 27 -5.78 -0.36 10.91
C ILE A 27 -6.67 -0.47 12.14
N VAL A 28 -7.79 -1.14 11.97
CA VAL A 28 -8.80 -1.33 13.00
C VAL A 28 -8.66 -2.73 13.59
N VAL A 29 -8.21 -2.83 14.84
CA VAL A 29 -8.03 -4.11 15.54
C VAL A 29 -8.98 -4.23 16.73
N GLY A 30 -9.37 -5.44 17.06
CA GLY A 30 -10.26 -5.71 18.20
C GLY A 30 -10.90 -7.08 18.12
N LYS A 31 -11.55 -7.51 19.19
CA LYS A 31 -12.29 -8.79 19.24
C LYS A 31 -13.44 -8.82 18.23
N ASN A 32 -14.02 -9.99 18.01
CA ASN A 32 -15.21 -10.11 17.17
C ASN A 32 -16.39 -9.32 17.77
N SER A 33 -17.23 -8.79 16.89
CA SER A 33 -18.49 -8.09 17.24
C SER A 33 -18.32 -6.80 18.06
N VAL A 34 -17.12 -6.20 18.13
CA VAL A 34 -16.90 -4.92 18.83
C VAL A 34 -17.21 -3.69 17.98
N GLY A 35 -17.59 -3.85 16.72
CA GLY A 35 -17.97 -2.75 15.84
C GLY A 35 -16.88 -2.29 14.87
N LYS A 36 -15.86 -3.11 14.53
CA LYS A 36 -14.86 -2.78 13.51
C LYS A 36 -15.50 -2.45 12.17
N THR A 37 -16.36 -3.32 11.66
CA THR A 37 -17.13 -3.12 10.42
C THR A 37 -17.98 -1.86 10.46
N VAL A 38 -18.47 -1.45 11.64
CA VAL A 38 -19.29 -0.23 11.77
C VAL A 38 -18.50 1.03 11.41
N ILE A 39 -17.21 1.09 11.76
CA ILE A 39 -16.32 2.19 11.37
C ILE A 39 -16.09 2.18 9.85
N LEU A 40 -15.90 1.01 9.26
CA LEU A 40 -15.74 0.87 7.80
C LEU A 40 -17.02 1.30 7.08
N ASP A 41 -18.18 0.87 7.55
CA ASP A 41 -19.49 1.24 6.98
C ASP A 41 -19.77 2.75 7.08
N ALA A 42 -19.29 3.43 8.14
CA ALA A 42 -19.39 4.87 8.24
C ALA A 42 -18.62 5.59 7.12
N ILE A 43 -17.41 5.14 6.80
CA ILE A 43 -16.61 5.68 5.70
C ILE A 43 -17.29 5.37 4.35
N ARG A 44 -17.84 4.16 4.19
CA ARG A 44 -18.61 3.78 2.99
C ARG A 44 -19.86 4.65 2.79
N ALA A 45 -20.53 5.01 3.89
CA ALA A 45 -21.69 5.91 3.82
C ALA A 45 -21.31 7.29 3.30
N VAL A 46 -20.18 7.84 3.77
CA VAL A 46 -19.63 9.11 3.26
C VAL A 46 -19.28 9.02 1.77
N ALA A 47 -18.71 7.90 1.34
CA ALA A 47 -18.37 7.64 -0.07
C ALA A 47 -19.57 7.30 -0.95
N GLY A 48 -20.79 7.24 -0.40
CA GLY A 48 -22.00 6.88 -1.15
C GLY A 48 -22.14 5.38 -1.49
N GLN A 49 -21.30 4.52 -0.88
CA GLN A 49 -21.31 3.06 -1.10
C GLN A 49 -22.09 2.28 -0.02
N TYR A 50 -22.65 2.98 0.95
CA TYR A 50 -23.51 2.40 1.98
C TYR A 50 -24.74 3.27 2.19
N THR A 51 -25.93 2.69 2.02
CA THR A 51 -27.21 3.39 2.27
C THR A 51 -27.61 3.23 3.72
N VAL A 52 -27.64 4.33 4.47
CA VAL A 52 -28.05 4.36 5.88
C VAL A 52 -29.54 4.01 5.98
N LYS A 53 -29.88 2.98 6.74
CA LYS A 53 -31.24 2.46 6.96
C LYS A 53 -31.75 2.84 8.34
N LYS A 54 -33.06 2.77 8.57
CA LYS A 54 -33.68 3.07 9.89
C LYS A 54 -33.08 2.28 11.04
N GLN A 55 -32.67 1.05 10.81
CA GLN A 55 -32.06 0.17 11.81
C GLN A 55 -30.62 0.57 12.18
N ASP A 56 -29.99 1.45 11.39
CA ASP A 56 -28.61 1.91 11.64
C ASP A 56 -28.55 3.10 12.60
N PHE A 57 -29.70 3.61 13.04
CA PHE A 57 -29.77 4.69 14.03
C PHE A 57 -29.67 4.13 15.44
N ASN A 58 -28.65 4.56 16.18
CA ASN A 58 -28.49 4.16 17.59
C ASN A 58 -29.62 4.74 18.46
N THR A 59 -29.95 6.01 18.25
CA THR A 59 -31.04 6.70 18.96
C THR A 59 -32.05 7.23 17.95
N ALA A 60 -33.30 6.84 18.11
CA ALA A 60 -34.41 7.35 17.30
C ALA A 60 -34.60 8.86 17.47
N GLY A 61 -34.89 9.54 16.37
CA GLY A 61 -35.14 10.98 16.36
C GLY A 61 -33.90 11.86 16.19
N SER A 62 -32.70 11.31 16.29
CA SER A 62 -31.45 12.06 16.01
C SER A 62 -30.89 11.64 14.65
N ASN A 63 -30.21 12.53 13.94
CA ASN A 63 -29.54 12.21 12.68
C ASN A 63 -28.29 11.35 12.93
N VAL A 64 -27.91 10.56 11.92
CA VAL A 64 -26.56 10.03 11.82
C VAL A 64 -25.65 11.13 11.30
N GLU A 65 -24.56 11.41 12.01
CA GLU A 65 -23.57 12.42 11.65
C GLU A 65 -22.18 11.79 11.57
N ILE A 66 -21.52 11.97 10.41
CA ILE A 66 -20.15 11.48 10.19
C ILE A 66 -19.31 12.66 9.72
N GLY A 67 -18.49 13.20 10.63
CA GLY A 67 -17.56 14.28 10.33
C GLY A 67 -16.26 13.74 9.77
N VAL A 68 -15.77 14.37 8.71
CA VAL A 68 -14.53 13.98 8.02
C VAL A 68 -13.63 15.20 7.84
N ARG A 69 -12.35 15.03 8.12
CA ARG A 69 -11.30 15.94 7.70
C ARG A 69 -10.42 15.26 6.67
N LEU A 70 -10.44 15.79 5.46
CA LEU A 70 -9.73 15.26 4.30
C LEU A 70 -8.54 16.17 3.99
N GLU A 71 -7.34 15.63 4.05
CA GLU A 71 -6.11 16.31 3.66
C GLU A 71 -5.88 16.22 2.16
N LEU A 72 -5.53 17.33 1.54
CA LEU A 72 -5.26 17.48 0.12
C LEU A 72 -3.88 18.11 -0.07
N THR A 73 -2.98 17.37 -0.70
CA THR A 73 -1.65 17.88 -1.07
C THR A 73 -1.72 18.75 -2.33
N GLN A 74 -0.66 19.50 -2.61
CA GLN A 74 -0.57 20.27 -3.86
C GLN A 74 -0.60 19.36 -5.11
N ALA A 75 -0.04 18.15 -5.01
CA ALA A 75 -0.10 17.16 -6.08
C ALA A 75 -1.54 16.69 -6.33
N ASP A 76 -2.30 16.46 -5.26
CA ASP A 76 -3.72 16.09 -5.36
C ASP A 76 -4.54 17.17 -6.07
N LEU A 77 -4.36 18.44 -5.67
CA LEU A 77 -5.05 19.56 -6.30
C LEU A 77 -4.71 19.69 -7.79
N THR A 78 -3.46 19.43 -8.16
CA THR A 78 -3.03 19.44 -9.56
C THR A 78 -3.73 18.34 -10.38
N LEU A 79 -3.86 17.15 -9.79
CA LEU A 79 -4.58 16.04 -10.41
C LEU A 79 -6.08 16.34 -10.54
N LEU A 80 -6.72 16.85 -9.48
CA LEU A 80 -8.13 17.25 -9.51
C LEU A 80 -8.41 18.30 -10.61
N ASN A 81 -7.51 19.28 -10.78
CA ASN A 81 -7.61 20.23 -11.89
C ASN A 81 -7.46 19.56 -13.26
N ARG A 82 -6.47 18.65 -13.43
CA ARG A 82 -6.25 17.90 -14.68
C ARG A 82 -7.49 17.09 -15.08
N TYR A 83 -8.14 16.47 -14.11
CA TYR A 83 -9.38 15.70 -14.34
C TYR A 83 -10.64 16.57 -14.40
N GLY A 84 -10.53 17.89 -14.18
CA GLY A 84 -11.66 18.81 -14.22
C GLY A 84 -12.68 18.59 -13.11
N VAL A 85 -12.26 18.07 -11.95
CA VAL A 85 -13.13 17.88 -10.78
C VAL A 85 -13.57 19.24 -10.26
N VAL A 86 -14.85 19.37 -9.89
CA VAL A 86 -15.51 20.60 -9.48
C VAL A 86 -15.69 21.62 -10.62
N SER A 87 -14.70 21.77 -11.51
CA SER A 87 -14.72 22.75 -12.60
C SER A 87 -13.68 22.45 -13.68
N HIS A 88 -13.96 22.90 -14.90
CA HIS A 88 -13.03 22.79 -16.02
C HIS A 88 -12.39 24.15 -16.33
N TYR A 89 -11.14 24.34 -15.93
CA TYR A 89 -10.34 25.52 -16.26
C TYR A 89 -8.98 25.10 -16.82
N LYS A 90 -8.53 25.77 -17.90
CA LYS A 90 -7.19 25.53 -18.47
C LYS A 90 -6.06 26.03 -17.56
N ARG A 91 -6.33 27.09 -16.75
CA ARG A 91 -5.35 27.68 -15.84
C ARG A 91 -5.61 27.21 -14.42
N TYR A 92 -4.61 26.61 -13.78
CA TYR A 92 -4.68 26.15 -12.40
C TYR A 92 -5.15 27.23 -11.41
N SER A 93 -4.63 28.45 -11.52
CA SER A 93 -4.99 29.55 -10.60
C SER A 93 -6.46 29.94 -10.68
N ALA A 94 -7.06 29.87 -11.89
CA ALA A 94 -8.49 30.12 -12.05
C ALA A 94 -9.34 28.98 -11.45
N TRP A 95 -8.89 27.74 -11.67
CA TRP A 95 -9.51 26.55 -11.09
C TRP A 95 -9.43 26.59 -9.55
N GLU A 96 -8.26 26.87 -8.98
CA GLU A 96 -8.07 26.93 -7.52
C GLU A 96 -8.96 27.98 -6.87
N LYS A 97 -9.10 29.15 -7.49
CA LYS A 97 -10.00 30.21 -7.00
C LYS A 97 -11.46 29.74 -6.96
N ASP A 98 -11.91 29.06 -8.00
CA ASP A 98 -13.27 28.52 -8.10
C ASP A 98 -13.48 27.34 -7.15
N PHE A 99 -12.47 26.46 -7.02
CA PHE A 99 -12.45 25.35 -6.07
C PHE A 99 -12.68 25.86 -4.62
N ARG A 100 -11.93 26.89 -4.20
CA ARG A 100 -12.08 27.51 -2.87
C ARG A 100 -13.44 28.18 -2.67
N ALA A 101 -13.99 28.80 -3.71
CA ALA A 101 -15.33 29.41 -3.65
C ALA A 101 -16.44 28.35 -3.54
N LYS A 102 -16.27 27.19 -4.16
CA LYS A 102 -17.22 26.07 -4.10
C LYS A 102 -17.10 25.25 -2.82
N LEU A 103 -15.90 25.15 -2.25
CA LEU A 103 -15.55 24.39 -1.05
C LEU A 103 -14.98 25.34 0.02
N PRO A 104 -15.81 26.16 0.66
CA PRO A 104 -15.35 27.18 1.61
C PRO A 104 -14.71 26.61 2.89
N SER A 105 -14.97 25.35 3.23
CA SER A 105 -14.33 24.66 4.35
C SER A 105 -12.92 24.13 4.04
N TYR A 106 -12.43 24.30 2.80
CA TYR A 106 -11.05 24.01 2.46
C TYR A 106 -10.14 25.13 2.97
N VAL A 107 -9.29 24.80 3.94
CA VAL A 107 -8.33 25.72 4.55
C VAL A 107 -6.91 25.22 4.26
N LYS A 108 -6.06 26.11 3.77
CA LYS A 108 -4.62 25.86 3.58
C LYS A 108 -3.86 26.74 4.56
N GLU A 109 -3.05 26.13 5.42
CA GLU A 109 -2.20 26.88 6.34
C GLU A 109 -1.03 27.54 5.55
N PRO A 110 -0.62 28.76 5.90
CA PRO A 110 0.37 29.52 5.13
C PRO A 110 1.77 28.88 5.07
N GLN A 111 2.08 27.96 5.99
CA GLN A 111 3.38 27.32 6.12
C GLN A 111 3.41 25.89 5.57
N ASP A 112 2.26 25.28 5.26
CA ASP A 112 2.15 23.91 4.80
C ASP A 112 1.83 23.83 3.30
N SER A 113 2.40 22.84 2.63
CA SER A 113 2.03 22.46 1.26
C SER A 113 0.66 21.76 1.19
N GLU A 114 0.06 21.48 2.32
CA GLU A 114 -1.14 20.68 2.50
C GLU A 114 -2.30 21.55 2.96
N GLY A 115 -3.51 21.22 2.50
CA GLY A 115 -4.74 21.88 2.95
C GLY A 115 -5.74 20.84 3.42
N VAL A 116 -6.66 21.24 4.28
CA VAL A 116 -7.68 20.37 4.87
C VAL A 116 -9.08 20.82 4.46
N LEU A 117 -9.86 19.89 3.90
CA LEU A 117 -11.28 20.02 3.63
C LEU A 117 -12.06 19.34 4.75
N SER A 118 -12.88 20.12 5.48
CA SER A 118 -13.69 19.62 6.61
C SER A 118 -15.16 19.63 6.24
N PHE A 119 -15.86 18.52 6.51
CA PHE A 119 -17.29 18.41 6.26
C PHE A 119 -17.96 17.35 7.14
N THR A 120 -19.28 17.37 7.21
CA THR A 120 -20.09 16.37 7.93
C THR A 120 -21.14 15.79 6.98
N PHE A 121 -21.08 14.47 6.80
CA PHE A 121 -22.16 13.69 6.18
C PHE A 121 -23.28 13.55 7.21
N ILE A 122 -24.51 13.86 6.81
CA ILE A 122 -25.70 13.80 7.65
C ILE A 122 -26.77 12.98 6.96
N ALA A 123 -27.26 11.93 7.62
CA ALA A 123 -28.41 11.16 7.17
C ALA A 123 -29.55 11.27 8.18
N ASN A 124 -30.77 11.55 7.70
CA ASN A 124 -31.95 11.58 8.55
C ASN A 124 -32.73 10.25 8.47
N ALA A 125 -33.66 10.04 9.38
CA ALA A 125 -34.48 8.82 9.47
C ALA A 125 -35.37 8.56 8.23
N GLU A 126 -35.54 9.55 7.36
CA GLU A 126 -36.29 9.45 6.11
C GLU A 126 -35.40 8.97 4.93
N GLY A 127 -34.09 8.74 5.17
CA GLY A 127 -33.12 8.35 4.15
C GLY A 127 -32.55 9.52 3.35
N LYS A 128 -32.86 10.77 3.69
CA LYS A 128 -32.28 11.95 3.05
C LYS A 128 -30.87 12.20 3.55
N ILE A 129 -29.92 12.30 2.64
CA ILE A 129 -28.51 12.59 2.92
C ILE A 129 -28.14 14.00 2.51
N ARG A 130 -27.14 14.58 3.18
CA ARG A 130 -26.56 15.88 2.83
C ARG A 130 -25.11 15.96 3.31
N TYR A 131 -24.32 16.80 2.65
CA TYR A 131 -22.94 17.10 3.00
C TYR A 131 -22.82 18.54 3.48
N PHE A 132 -22.69 18.72 4.78
CA PHE A 132 -22.56 20.03 5.43
C PHE A 132 -21.08 20.41 5.55
N ASP A 133 -20.70 21.56 5.01
CA ASP A 133 -19.31 22.05 5.01
C ASP A 133 -19.04 23.18 6.03
N GLY A 134 -19.94 23.41 6.96
CA GLY A 134 -19.85 24.50 7.93
C GLY A 134 -20.48 25.81 7.42
N VAL A 135 -20.64 25.99 6.12
CA VAL A 135 -21.25 27.19 5.48
C VAL A 135 -22.50 26.80 4.71
N LYS A 136 -22.39 25.85 3.79
CA LYS A 136 -23.51 25.37 2.97
C LYS A 136 -24.17 24.17 3.65
N LYS A 137 -25.50 24.19 3.76
CA LYS A 137 -26.28 23.11 4.38
C LYS A 137 -26.14 21.78 3.62
N ASP A 138 -25.91 21.85 2.31
CA ASP A 138 -25.66 20.70 1.45
C ASP A 138 -24.72 21.13 0.29
N ASN A 139 -23.48 20.67 0.32
CA ASN A 139 -22.48 20.99 -0.68
C ASN A 139 -22.28 19.81 -1.63
N ARG A 140 -22.90 19.89 -2.80
CA ARG A 140 -22.86 18.86 -3.86
C ARG A 140 -21.46 18.54 -4.40
N TYR A 141 -20.47 19.40 -4.19
CA TYR A 141 -19.12 19.22 -4.70
C TYR A 141 -18.25 18.34 -3.79
N ILE A 142 -18.67 18.10 -2.53
CA ILE A 142 -17.93 17.24 -1.60
C ILE A 142 -17.81 15.82 -2.11
N PRO A 143 -18.87 15.13 -2.57
CA PRO A 143 -18.78 13.81 -3.15
C PRO A 143 -17.89 13.72 -4.41
N GLU A 144 -17.78 14.82 -5.18
CA GLU A 144 -16.92 14.87 -6.37
C GLU A 144 -15.42 14.89 -6.00
N VAL A 145 -15.07 15.51 -4.88
CA VAL A 145 -13.68 15.64 -4.38
C VAL A 145 -13.30 14.48 -3.48
N PHE A 146 -14.27 13.79 -2.87
CA PHE A 146 -13.97 12.65 -2.00
C PHE A 146 -13.23 11.56 -2.79
N PRO A 147 -12.12 10.99 -2.26
CA PRO A 147 -11.35 9.98 -2.97
C PRO A 147 -12.19 8.78 -3.38
N THR A 148 -11.88 8.20 -4.53
CA THR A 148 -12.48 6.92 -4.93
C THR A 148 -12.21 5.87 -3.85
N LEU A 149 -13.26 5.22 -3.38
CA LEU A 149 -13.17 4.16 -2.37
C LEU A 149 -13.29 2.79 -3.05
N HIS A 150 -12.24 1.99 -2.95
CA HIS A 150 -12.27 0.57 -3.32
C HIS A 150 -12.50 -0.27 -2.06
N PHE A 151 -13.73 -0.73 -1.89
CA PHE A 151 -14.11 -1.56 -0.75
C PHE A 151 -14.13 -3.04 -1.11
N ILE A 152 -13.46 -3.84 -0.29
CA ILE A 152 -13.41 -5.29 -0.41
C ILE A 152 -14.02 -5.86 0.87
N SER A 153 -15.22 -6.44 0.71
CA SER A 153 -15.96 -7.09 1.79
C SER A 153 -15.32 -8.43 2.20
N HIS A 154 -15.77 -8.96 3.31
CA HIS A 154 -15.40 -10.31 3.76
C HIS A 154 -15.72 -11.39 2.71
N ASP A 155 -16.82 -11.23 1.97
CA ASP A 155 -17.28 -12.19 0.96
C ASP A 155 -16.49 -12.13 -0.37
N ARG A 156 -15.49 -11.23 -0.48
CA ARG A 156 -14.61 -11.11 -1.67
C ARG A 156 -15.38 -10.99 -2.98
N GLU A 157 -16.33 -10.07 -3.06
CA GLU A 157 -17.06 -9.77 -4.29
C GLU A 157 -16.10 -9.21 -5.36
N LEU A 158 -15.68 -10.09 -6.27
CA LEU A 158 -14.68 -9.74 -7.31
C LEU A 158 -15.24 -8.85 -8.40
N GLU A 159 -16.50 -9.06 -8.79
CA GLU A 159 -17.10 -8.38 -9.94
C GLU A 159 -17.16 -6.86 -9.78
N ALA A 160 -17.52 -6.38 -8.59
CA ALA A 160 -17.56 -4.96 -8.31
C ALA A 160 -16.17 -4.32 -8.41
N LEU A 161 -15.16 -4.94 -7.79
CA LEU A 161 -13.79 -4.45 -7.81
C LEU A 161 -13.18 -4.51 -9.22
N GLN A 162 -13.37 -5.61 -9.96
CA GLN A 162 -12.92 -5.74 -11.34
C GLN A 162 -13.56 -4.68 -12.23
N ARG A 163 -14.86 -4.44 -12.05
CA ARG A 163 -15.57 -3.39 -12.77
C ARG A 163 -14.93 -2.02 -12.52
N ASP A 164 -14.71 -1.65 -11.28
CA ASP A 164 -14.14 -0.35 -10.93
C ASP A 164 -12.70 -0.18 -11.48
N ILE A 165 -11.92 -1.24 -11.46
CA ILE A 165 -10.53 -1.20 -11.92
C ILE A 165 -10.43 -1.27 -13.44
N PHE A 166 -11.10 -2.22 -14.10
CA PHE A 166 -11.02 -2.40 -15.55
C PHE A 166 -11.80 -1.34 -16.32
N LEU A 167 -12.90 -0.82 -15.76
CA LEU A 167 -13.66 0.28 -16.33
C LEU A 167 -13.10 1.67 -15.95
N GLY A 168 -11.90 1.76 -15.40
CA GLY A 168 -11.27 3.02 -14.98
C GLY A 168 -11.01 4.02 -16.12
N SER A 169 -11.20 3.63 -17.41
CA SER A 169 -11.20 4.58 -18.50
C SER A 169 -12.48 5.44 -18.46
N LYS A 170 -12.32 6.74 -18.72
CA LYS A 170 -13.43 7.71 -18.75
C LYS A 170 -14.57 7.25 -19.66
N GLU A 171 -14.24 6.63 -20.79
CA GLU A 171 -15.22 6.16 -21.79
C GLU A 171 -16.04 4.97 -21.28
N LEU A 172 -15.39 3.99 -20.65
CA LEU A 172 -16.07 2.83 -20.11
C LEU A 172 -16.93 3.21 -18.89
N LYS A 173 -16.48 4.18 -18.09
CA LYS A 173 -17.28 4.73 -17.00
C LYS A 173 -18.55 5.44 -17.51
N LEU A 174 -18.44 6.26 -18.55
CA LEU A 174 -19.58 6.90 -19.18
C LEU A 174 -20.59 5.86 -19.73
N LEU A 175 -20.08 4.74 -20.25
CA LEU A 175 -20.91 3.64 -20.74
C LEU A 175 -21.63 2.92 -19.59
N SER A 176 -20.90 2.55 -18.56
CA SER A 176 -21.42 1.90 -17.35
C SER A 176 -22.46 2.77 -16.64
N ASP A 177 -22.19 4.06 -16.52
CA ASP A 177 -23.11 5.02 -15.90
C ASP A 177 -24.33 5.32 -16.78
N GLY A 178 -24.36 4.87 -18.03
CA GLY A 178 -25.45 5.14 -18.97
C GLY A 178 -25.59 6.63 -19.30
N ASN A 179 -24.51 7.39 -19.34
CA ASN A 179 -24.52 8.83 -19.57
C ASN A 179 -24.58 9.20 -21.05
N CYS A 180 -25.04 10.41 -21.36
CA CYS A 180 -25.10 10.92 -22.72
C CYS A 180 -23.69 11.25 -23.26
N MET A 181 -23.43 10.98 -24.53
CA MET A 181 -22.17 11.30 -25.21
C MET A 181 -21.85 12.79 -25.22
N PHE A 182 -22.87 13.64 -25.34
CA PHE A 182 -22.74 15.09 -25.44
C PHE A 182 -22.78 15.82 -24.11
N ASP A 183 -23.36 15.19 -23.06
CA ASP A 183 -23.52 15.77 -21.74
C ASP A 183 -23.39 14.69 -20.69
N ALA A 184 -22.20 14.61 -20.12
CA ALA A 184 -21.86 13.61 -19.08
C ALA A 184 -22.72 13.74 -17.79
N GLY A 185 -23.39 14.89 -17.59
CA GLY A 185 -24.30 15.11 -16.46
C GLY A 185 -25.71 14.57 -16.69
N LYS A 186 -26.02 14.11 -17.89
CA LYS A 186 -27.36 13.59 -18.24
C LYS A 186 -27.33 12.10 -18.54
N LYS A 187 -28.34 11.39 -18.07
CA LYS A 187 -28.58 10.01 -18.50
C LYS A 187 -28.99 9.98 -19.97
N CYS A 188 -28.55 8.94 -20.67
CA CYS A 188 -28.95 8.76 -22.07
C CYS A 188 -30.42 8.34 -22.15
N ASP A 189 -31.20 9.09 -22.94
CA ASP A 189 -32.61 8.82 -23.24
C ASP A 189 -32.80 7.99 -24.51
N ASN A 190 -31.71 7.49 -25.10
CA ASN A 190 -31.68 6.73 -26.35
C ASN A 190 -32.23 7.51 -27.54
N CYS A 191 -32.05 8.84 -27.57
CA CYS A 191 -32.46 9.69 -28.72
C CYS A 191 -31.63 9.43 -29.99
N PHE A 192 -30.45 8.78 -29.85
CA PHE A 192 -29.51 8.41 -30.92
C PHE A 192 -29.02 9.56 -31.81
N GLN A 193 -29.10 10.82 -31.38
CA GLN A 193 -28.52 11.96 -32.10
C GLN A 193 -27.02 11.84 -32.34
N CYS A 194 -26.30 11.08 -31.45
CA CYS A 194 -24.88 10.80 -31.59
C CYS A 194 -24.54 9.93 -32.83
N ILE A 195 -25.48 9.17 -33.35
CA ILE A 195 -25.23 8.22 -34.44
C ILE A 195 -24.77 8.92 -35.73
N GLY A 196 -25.28 10.10 -36.03
CA GLY A 196 -24.84 10.86 -37.21
C GLY A 196 -23.36 11.21 -37.23
N MET A 197 -22.72 11.29 -36.05
CA MET A 197 -21.26 11.49 -35.91
C MET A 197 -20.49 10.16 -35.94
N ILE A 198 -21.11 9.08 -35.49
CA ILE A 198 -20.49 7.77 -35.34
C ILE A 198 -20.52 6.98 -36.65
N GLU A 199 -21.63 7.09 -37.40
CA GLU A 199 -21.94 6.25 -38.57
C GLU A 199 -20.93 6.37 -39.71
N ASN A 200 -20.25 7.50 -39.83
CA ASN A 200 -19.25 7.77 -40.85
C ASN A 200 -17.81 7.44 -40.47
N LYS A 201 -17.56 6.96 -39.22
CA LYS A 201 -16.25 6.59 -38.76
C LYS A 201 -15.89 5.16 -39.20
N LYS A 202 -14.59 4.93 -39.49
CA LYS A 202 -14.08 3.58 -39.72
C LYS A 202 -14.10 2.80 -38.43
N ALA A 203 -14.20 1.48 -38.48
CA ALA A 203 -14.19 0.61 -37.32
C ALA A 203 -12.95 0.83 -36.41
N SER A 204 -11.78 1.13 -36.99
CA SER A 204 -10.53 1.43 -36.27
C SER A 204 -10.52 2.81 -35.60
N GLU A 205 -11.46 3.69 -35.92
CA GLU A 205 -11.57 5.05 -35.38
C GLU A 205 -12.67 5.17 -34.33
N LEU A 206 -13.47 4.12 -34.17
CA LEU A 206 -14.53 4.07 -33.14
C LEU A 206 -13.94 3.82 -31.78
N SER A 207 -14.29 4.68 -30.80
CA SER A 207 -14.06 4.36 -29.42
C SER A 207 -15.00 3.24 -28.95
N ILE A 208 -14.67 2.58 -27.82
CA ILE A 208 -15.51 1.54 -27.22
C ILE A 208 -16.92 2.10 -26.94
N PHE A 209 -17.00 3.32 -26.42
CA PHE A 209 -18.28 4.00 -26.16
C PHE A 209 -19.11 4.19 -27.43
N GLU A 210 -18.48 4.66 -28.51
CA GLU A 210 -19.15 4.87 -29.80
C GLU A 210 -19.60 3.55 -30.42
N ALA A 211 -18.78 2.52 -30.39
CA ALA A 211 -19.13 1.18 -30.86
C ALA A 211 -20.32 0.61 -30.08
N ALA A 212 -20.35 0.79 -28.76
CA ALA A 212 -21.48 0.40 -27.93
C ALA A 212 -22.77 1.13 -28.26
N ARG A 213 -22.70 2.46 -28.53
CA ARG A 213 -23.86 3.24 -28.95
C ARG A 213 -24.37 2.82 -30.34
N LEU A 214 -23.46 2.52 -31.25
CA LEU A 214 -23.84 1.99 -32.57
C LEU A 214 -24.54 0.63 -32.45
N PHE A 215 -24.03 -0.24 -31.57
CA PHE A 215 -24.65 -1.54 -31.28
C PHE A 215 -26.07 -1.37 -30.71
N GLN A 216 -26.26 -0.52 -29.70
CA GLN A 216 -27.59 -0.21 -29.14
C GLN A 216 -28.54 0.31 -30.19
N TYR A 217 -28.07 1.22 -31.05
CA TYR A 217 -28.87 1.76 -32.17
C TYR A 217 -29.31 0.66 -33.16
N LYS A 218 -28.41 -0.24 -33.52
CA LYS A 218 -28.73 -1.37 -34.40
C LYS A 218 -29.73 -2.32 -33.75
N LEU A 219 -29.61 -2.60 -32.46
CA LEU A 219 -30.57 -3.42 -31.71
C LEU A 219 -31.97 -2.80 -31.65
N THR A 220 -32.08 -1.48 -31.45
CA THR A 220 -33.37 -0.79 -31.40
C THR A 220 -34.06 -0.72 -32.77
N ARG A 221 -33.29 -0.90 -33.84
CA ARG A 221 -33.79 -0.93 -35.23
C ARG A 221 -33.98 -2.35 -35.78
N LEU A 222 -33.82 -3.37 -34.97
CA LEU A 222 -34.26 -4.71 -35.38
C LEU A 222 -35.73 -4.66 -35.73
N ASP A 223 -36.08 -5.02 -36.99
CA ASP A 223 -37.47 -5.04 -37.46
C ASP A 223 -38.23 -6.21 -36.81
N MET A 224 -38.66 -5.99 -35.60
CA MET A 224 -39.51 -6.91 -34.84
C MET A 224 -40.97 -6.43 -34.81
N GLN A 225 -41.33 -5.39 -35.55
CA GLN A 225 -42.66 -4.81 -35.48
C GLN A 225 -43.72 -5.82 -35.93
N ASN A 226 -43.50 -6.53 -37.03
CA ASN A 226 -44.39 -7.57 -37.52
C ASN A 226 -44.55 -8.74 -36.54
N PHE A 227 -43.49 -9.07 -35.80
CA PHE A 227 -43.56 -10.07 -34.75
C PHE A 227 -44.36 -9.56 -33.55
N LEU A 228 -44.09 -8.33 -33.12
CA LEU A 228 -44.75 -7.70 -31.99
C LEU A 228 -46.26 -7.48 -32.21
N GLU A 229 -46.65 -7.12 -33.44
CA GLU A 229 -48.07 -7.02 -33.80
C GLU A 229 -48.79 -8.38 -33.71
N ARG A 230 -48.17 -9.42 -34.25
CA ARG A 230 -48.73 -10.79 -34.14
C ARG A 230 -48.79 -11.24 -32.67
N LEU A 231 -47.76 -10.94 -31.88
CA LEU A 231 -47.73 -11.24 -30.47
C LEU A 231 -48.84 -10.52 -29.70
N ASN A 232 -49.01 -9.19 -29.97
CA ASN A 232 -50.08 -8.40 -29.36
C ASN A 232 -51.49 -8.94 -29.75
N ASN A 233 -51.69 -9.28 -31.01
CA ASN A 233 -52.94 -9.84 -31.46
C ASN A 233 -53.26 -11.19 -30.76
N ASN A 234 -52.27 -12.05 -30.61
CA ASN A 234 -52.43 -13.31 -29.87
C ASN A 234 -52.62 -13.06 -28.36
N PHE A 235 -51.92 -12.08 -27.80
CA PHE A 235 -52.05 -11.73 -26.38
C PHE A 235 -53.47 -11.23 -26.06
N ILE A 236 -54.02 -10.35 -26.85
CA ILE A 236 -55.40 -9.85 -26.71
C ILE A 236 -56.42 -11.01 -26.91
N LYS A 237 -56.20 -11.85 -27.94
CA LYS A 237 -57.06 -13.03 -28.18
C LYS A 237 -57.07 -14.01 -26.99
N ASN A 238 -55.96 -14.11 -26.28
CA ASN A 238 -55.81 -14.98 -25.09
C ASN A 238 -56.22 -14.28 -23.79
N GLY A 239 -56.87 -13.10 -23.85
CA GLY A 239 -57.44 -12.43 -22.68
C GLY A 239 -56.56 -11.33 -22.08
N GLY A 240 -55.44 -10.98 -22.69
CA GLY A 240 -54.61 -9.85 -22.27
C GLY A 240 -55.31 -8.52 -22.52
N ARG A 241 -55.21 -7.57 -21.59
CA ARG A 241 -55.86 -6.23 -21.67
C ARG A 241 -54.93 -5.11 -22.06
N ASP A 242 -53.59 -5.33 -21.91
CA ASP A 242 -52.57 -4.33 -22.12
C ASP A 242 -51.84 -4.55 -23.43
N ARG A 243 -51.08 -3.50 -23.88
CA ARG A 243 -50.26 -3.60 -25.08
C ARG A 243 -48.82 -3.95 -24.69
N LEU A 244 -48.28 -5.02 -25.30
CA LEU A 244 -46.89 -5.42 -25.14
C LEU A 244 -45.99 -4.51 -25.98
N CYS A 245 -44.87 -4.07 -25.44
CA CYS A 245 -43.84 -3.31 -26.14
C CYS A 245 -42.47 -3.95 -25.87
N LEU A 246 -41.57 -3.88 -26.86
CA LEU A 246 -40.17 -4.29 -26.70
C LEU A 246 -39.33 -3.09 -26.28
N LYS A 247 -38.56 -3.27 -25.24
CA LYS A 247 -37.50 -2.35 -24.85
C LYS A 247 -36.18 -3.10 -24.88
N VAL A 248 -35.16 -2.46 -25.42
CA VAL A 248 -33.79 -3.00 -25.38
C VAL A 248 -33.25 -2.74 -23.98
N ASP A 249 -32.77 -3.80 -23.32
CA ASP A 249 -32.18 -3.69 -22.03
C ASP A 249 -30.73 -3.24 -22.14
N ASP A 250 -30.39 -2.17 -21.42
CA ASP A 250 -29.03 -1.60 -21.38
C ASP A 250 -28.06 -2.44 -20.55
N GLU A 251 -28.54 -3.46 -19.82
CA GLU A 251 -27.71 -4.29 -18.94
C GLU A 251 -26.65 -5.10 -19.70
N LEU A 252 -26.90 -5.48 -20.94
CA LEU A 252 -25.93 -6.19 -21.78
C LEU A 252 -24.60 -5.45 -21.90
N MET A 253 -24.65 -4.12 -21.99
CA MET A 253 -23.43 -3.29 -22.12
C MET A 253 -22.82 -2.95 -20.76
N LYS A 254 -23.64 -2.86 -19.72
CA LYS A 254 -23.17 -2.63 -18.35
C LYS A 254 -22.40 -3.84 -17.79
N ASN A 255 -22.72 -5.04 -18.28
CA ASN A 255 -22.13 -6.31 -17.83
C ASN A 255 -20.99 -6.81 -18.73
N ALA A 256 -20.59 -6.05 -19.77
CA ALA A 256 -19.45 -6.38 -20.63
C ALA A 256 -18.12 -6.06 -19.92
N ILE A 257 -17.78 -6.87 -18.91
CA ILE A 257 -16.54 -6.75 -18.14
C ILE A 257 -15.58 -7.85 -18.59
N PRO A 258 -14.28 -7.55 -18.78
CA PRO A 258 -13.28 -8.59 -18.99
C PRO A 258 -13.30 -9.58 -17.84
N GLN A 259 -13.46 -10.86 -18.14
CA GLN A 259 -13.38 -11.93 -17.15
C GLN A 259 -11.93 -12.42 -17.06
N VAL A 260 -11.44 -12.66 -15.85
CA VAL A 260 -10.11 -13.21 -15.61
C VAL A 260 -10.21 -14.71 -15.43
N TYR A 261 -9.41 -15.43 -16.21
CA TYR A 261 -9.29 -16.88 -16.17
C TYR A 261 -7.97 -17.28 -15.51
N VAL A 262 -8.01 -18.38 -14.79
CA VAL A 262 -6.83 -19.07 -14.25
C VAL A 262 -6.53 -20.26 -15.15
N GLU A 263 -5.38 -20.22 -15.80
CA GLU A 263 -4.88 -21.32 -16.64
C GLU A 263 -3.86 -22.14 -15.84
N ASN A 264 -4.13 -23.41 -15.67
CA ASN A 264 -3.18 -24.34 -15.05
C ASN A 264 -2.58 -25.24 -16.12
N GLU A 265 -1.37 -24.89 -16.56
CA GLU A 265 -0.65 -25.63 -17.60
C GLU A 265 -0.33 -27.08 -17.22
N THR A 266 -0.16 -27.35 -15.92
CA THR A 266 0.20 -28.69 -15.42
C THR A 266 -1.01 -29.64 -15.42
N GLN A 267 -2.19 -29.15 -15.14
CA GLN A 267 -3.42 -29.91 -15.01
C GLN A 267 -4.36 -29.75 -16.22
N GLY A 268 -4.07 -28.82 -17.12
CA GLY A 268 -4.79 -28.61 -18.39
C GLY A 268 -6.20 -28.06 -18.22
N PHE A 269 -6.50 -27.32 -17.14
CA PHE A 269 -7.80 -26.70 -16.97
C PHE A 269 -7.72 -25.17 -17.03
N THR A 270 -8.83 -24.57 -17.46
CA THR A 270 -9.03 -23.11 -17.50
C THR A 270 -10.36 -22.81 -16.83
N ASN A 271 -10.33 -22.15 -15.66
CA ASN A 271 -11.52 -21.77 -14.91
C ASN A 271 -11.54 -20.27 -14.66
N THR A 272 -12.71 -19.69 -14.44
CA THR A 272 -12.81 -18.28 -14.03
C THR A 272 -12.25 -18.10 -12.62
N ILE A 273 -11.63 -16.95 -12.35
CA ILE A 273 -11.12 -16.63 -11.01
C ILE A 273 -12.25 -16.70 -9.95
N SER A 274 -13.50 -16.45 -10.34
CA SER A 274 -14.67 -16.50 -9.46
C SER A 274 -14.99 -17.92 -8.97
N GLU A 275 -14.58 -18.95 -9.70
CA GLU A 275 -14.78 -20.36 -9.36
C GLU A 275 -13.64 -20.93 -8.52
N MET A 276 -12.58 -20.16 -8.31
CA MET A 276 -11.41 -20.61 -7.56
C MET A 276 -11.64 -20.49 -6.04
N GLY A 277 -10.80 -21.16 -5.26
CA GLY A 277 -10.85 -21.10 -3.80
C GLY A 277 -10.59 -19.69 -3.26
N GLU A 278 -11.19 -19.36 -2.12
CA GLU A 278 -11.19 -18.03 -1.51
C GLU A 278 -9.78 -17.49 -1.22
N GLY A 279 -8.82 -18.35 -0.90
CA GLY A 279 -7.42 -17.95 -0.71
C GLY A 279 -6.79 -17.41 -2.00
N LEU A 280 -7.05 -18.03 -3.16
CA LEU A 280 -6.56 -17.55 -4.45
C LEU A 280 -7.27 -16.26 -4.86
N LYS A 281 -8.57 -16.14 -4.61
CA LYS A 281 -9.32 -14.88 -4.83
C LYS A 281 -8.73 -13.74 -4.00
N SER A 282 -8.40 -13.97 -2.74
CA SER A 282 -7.77 -12.96 -1.87
C SER A 282 -6.41 -12.51 -2.41
N MET A 283 -5.55 -13.45 -2.85
CA MET A 283 -4.26 -13.12 -3.46
C MET A 283 -4.43 -12.37 -4.79
N TYR A 284 -5.38 -12.78 -5.62
CA TYR A 284 -5.70 -12.08 -6.86
C TYR A 284 -6.13 -10.63 -6.61
N ILE A 285 -7.03 -10.39 -5.63
CA ILE A 285 -7.48 -9.04 -5.26
C ILE A 285 -6.29 -8.16 -4.87
N LEU A 286 -5.40 -8.66 -4.02
CA LEU A 286 -4.23 -7.90 -3.58
C LEU A 286 -3.28 -7.60 -4.75
N SER A 287 -3.04 -8.57 -5.64
CA SER A 287 -2.20 -8.38 -6.83
C SER A 287 -2.84 -7.40 -7.82
N LEU A 288 -4.15 -7.44 -7.98
CA LEU A 288 -4.90 -6.50 -8.81
C LEU A 288 -4.77 -5.07 -8.28
N LEU A 289 -4.91 -4.88 -6.97
CA LEU A 289 -4.74 -3.59 -6.32
C LEU A 289 -3.29 -3.07 -6.40
N GLU A 290 -2.30 -3.94 -6.22
CA GLU A 290 -0.88 -3.58 -6.35
C GLU A 290 -0.60 -3.10 -7.79
N THR A 291 -1.08 -3.83 -8.80
CA THR A 291 -0.96 -3.45 -10.21
C THR A 291 -1.67 -2.13 -10.50
N TYR A 292 -2.87 -1.95 -9.96
CA TYR A 292 -3.64 -0.73 -10.12
C TYR A 292 -2.95 0.49 -9.49
N ALA A 293 -2.35 0.32 -8.32
CA ALA A 293 -1.70 1.40 -7.58
C ALA A 293 -0.34 1.81 -8.18
N ASP A 294 0.27 0.98 -9.02
CA ASP A 294 1.54 1.30 -9.68
C ASP A 294 1.38 2.26 -10.87
N ASP A 295 0.16 2.51 -11.33
CA ASP A 295 -0.15 3.49 -12.38
C ASP A 295 0.06 4.92 -11.86
N GLU A 296 1.06 5.63 -12.42
CA GLU A 296 1.52 6.96 -11.95
C GLU A 296 0.54 8.09 -12.25
N ASP A 297 -0.36 7.92 -13.20
CA ASP A 297 -1.27 8.98 -13.66
C ASP A 297 -2.63 8.99 -12.93
N ARG A 298 -2.80 8.21 -11.86
CA ARG A 298 -4.09 8.12 -11.14
C ARG A 298 -4.15 9.01 -9.91
N VAL A 299 -5.37 9.50 -9.64
CA VAL A 299 -5.67 10.19 -8.38
C VAL A 299 -5.57 9.18 -7.23
N PRO A 300 -4.86 9.50 -6.12
CA PRO A 300 -4.80 8.62 -4.96
C PRO A 300 -6.20 8.23 -4.47
N CYS A 301 -6.38 6.95 -4.18
CA CYS A 301 -7.64 6.37 -3.74
C CYS A 301 -7.58 5.90 -2.28
N ILE A 302 -8.74 5.55 -1.74
CA ILE A 302 -8.84 4.83 -0.46
C ILE A 302 -9.09 3.36 -0.79
N ILE A 303 -8.19 2.49 -0.32
CA ILE A 303 -8.32 1.04 -0.41
C ILE A 303 -8.78 0.55 0.96
N MET A 304 -9.99 0.01 1.03
CA MET A 304 -10.59 -0.48 2.27
C MET A 304 -10.87 -1.96 2.18
N ILE A 305 -10.33 -2.75 3.13
CA ILE A 305 -10.47 -4.21 3.12
C ILE A 305 -10.95 -4.70 4.49
N GLU A 306 -11.97 -5.53 4.49
CA GLU A 306 -12.44 -6.21 5.68
C GLU A 306 -11.74 -7.56 5.81
N ASP A 307 -11.04 -7.74 6.95
CA ASP A 307 -10.31 -8.95 7.35
C ASP A 307 -9.50 -9.58 6.19
N PRO A 308 -8.48 -8.87 5.64
CA PRO A 308 -7.69 -9.33 4.49
C PRO A 308 -6.98 -10.66 4.70
N GLU A 309 -6.78 -11.09 5.94
CA GLU A 309 -6.23 -12.40 6.30
C GLU A 309 -7.18 -13.57 6.12
N SER A 310 -8.48 -13.32 5.94
CA SER A 310 -9.46 -14.38 5.79
C SER A 310 -9.11 -15.30 4.63
N TYR A 311 -9.23 -16.61 4.87
CA TYR A 311 -8.88 -17.67 3.92
C TYR A 311 -7.41 -17.79 3.54
N LEU A 312 -6.49 -16.99 4.12
CA LEU A 312 -5.06 -17.05 3.85
C LEU A 312 -4.30 -17.88 4.89
N HIS A 313 -3.44 -18.77 4.40
CA HIS A 313 -2.46 -19.43 5.26
C HIS A 313 -1.51 -18.39 5.90
N PRO A 314 -1.00 -18.59 7.14
CA PRO A 314 -0.15 -17.62 7.85
C PRO A 314 1.00 -17.03 7.03
N GLN A 315 1.63 -17.82 6.16
CA GLN A 315 2.68 -17.31 5.28
C GLN A 315 2.15 -16.30 4.24
N LEU A 316 0.97 -16.56 3.67
CA LEU A 316 0.31 -15.64 2.73
C LEU A 316 -0.21 -14.39 3.43
N GLN A 317 -0.60 -14.48 4.71
CA GLN A 317 -0.97 -13.31 5.52
C GLN A 317 0.20 -12.33 5.67
N LYS A 318 1.43 -12.82 5.86
CA LYS A 318 2.64 -11.97 5.89
C LYS A 318 2.82 -11.23 4.56
N ASN A 319 2.68 -11.94 3.44
CA ASN A 319 2.77 -11.35 2.11
C ASN A 319 1.67 -10.30 1.87
N ALA A 320 0.43 -10.60 2.28
CA ALA A 320 -0.69 -9.68 2.22
C ALA A 320 -0.41 -8.39 3.02
N GLY A 321 0.12 -8.50 4.24
CA GLY A 321 0.54 -7.36 5.05
C GLY A 321 1.64 -6.52 4.39
N GLU A 322 2.61 -7.16 3.70
CA GLU A 322 3.65 -6.47 2.92
C GLU A 322 3.05 -5.68 1.73
N ILE A 323 2.10 -6.28 1.01
CA ILE A 323 1.40 -5.63 -0.11
C ILE A 323 0.62 -4.41 0.40
N LEU A 324 -0.18 -4.57 1.45
CA LEU A 324 -0.96 -3.47 2.03
C LEU A 324 -0.06 -2.33 2.53
N TYR A 325 1.09 -2.67 3.11
CA TYR A 325 2.08 -1.67 3.51
C TYR A 325 2.65 -0.91 2.31
N LYS A 326 2.99 -1.59 1.20
CA LYS A 326 3.43 -0.93 -0.04
C LYS A 326 2.33 -0.02 -0.61
N LEU A 327 1.10 -0.51 -0.68
CA LEU A 327 -0.06 0.26 -1.14
C LEU A 327 -0.26 1.54 -0.33
N SER A 328 -0.02 1.50 1.00
CA SER A 328 -0.14 2.66 1.89
C SER A 328 0.87 3.78 1.63
N LYS A 329 1.89 3.55 0.78
CA LYS A 329 2.86 4.59 0.40
C LYS A 329 2.32 5.57 -0.64
N LYS A 330 1.37 5.13 -1.48
CA LYS A 330 0.78 5.94 -2.56
C LYS A 330 -0.70 6.26 -2.31
N ASN A 331 -1.40 5.39 -1.58
CA ASN A 331 -2.84 5.47 -1.32
C ASN A 331 -3.11 5.46 0.17
N GLN A 332 -4.33 5.78 0.59
CA GLN A 332 -4.73 5.49 1.96
C GLN A 332 -5.29 4.07 2.05
N VAL A 333 -4.72 3.26 2.93
CA VAL A 333 -5.15 1.87 3.15
C VAL A 333 -5.84 1.77 4.51
N ILE A 334 -7.08 1.28 4.50
CA ILE A 334 -7.90 1.10 5.70
C ILE A 334 -8.29 -0.37 5.79
N PHE A 335 -8.01 -1.06 6.89
CA PHE A 335 -8.47 -2.44 7.02
C PHE A 335 -8.73 -2.85 8.48
N SER A 336 -9.68 -3.78 8.63
CA SER A 336 -9.87 -4.51 9.89
C SER A 336 -8.99 -5.75 9.90
N THR A 337 -8.55 -6.20 11.09
CA THR A 337 -7.80 -7.44 11.18
C THR A 337 -7.84 -8.08 12.56
N HIS A 338 -7.73 -9.41 12.57
CA HIS A 338 -7.52 -10.27 13.73
C HIS A 338 -6.14 -10.94 13.73
N SER A 339 -5.32 -10.71 12.68
CA SER A 339 -4.02 -11.38 12.54
C SER A 339 -2.85 -10.48 12.91
N PRO A 340 -1.96 -10.92 13.81
CA PRO A 340 -0.72 -10.21 14.09
C PRO A 340 0.18 -10.09 12.83
N ASN A 341 0.12 -11.06 11.92
CA ASN A 341 0.90 -11.06 10.69
C ASN A 341 0.58 -9.88 9.77
N MET A 342 -0.66 -9.39 9.81
CA MET A 342 -1.11 -8.26 8.99
C MET A 342 -0.56 -6.92 9.47
N ILE A 343 -0.30 -6.78 10.77
CA ILE A 343 0.08 -5.50 11.40
C ILE A 343 1.59 -5.33 11.59
N PHE A 344 2.40 -6.37 11.40
CA PHE A 344 3.83 -6.34 11.72
C PHE A 344 4.63 -5.30 10.93
N ASN A 345 4.20 -4.94 9.74
CA ASN A 345 4.88 -3.96 8.89
C ASN A 345 4.52 -2.50 9.23
N PHE A 346 3.52 -2.28 10.07
CA PHE A 346 2.98 -0.97 10.39
C PHE A 346 3.50 -0.45 11.73
N ASN A 347 3.38 0.85 11.96
CA ASN A 347 3.70 1.45 13.24
C ASN A 347 2.45 1.53 14.14
N SER A 348 2.65 1.75 15.43
CA SER A 348 1.56 1.75 16.40
C SER A 348 0.57 2.92 16.25
N ARG A 349 0.97 4.04 15.63
CA ARG A 349 0.07 5.18 15.40
C ARG A 349 -1.00 4.84 14.36
N GLN A 350 -0.65 3.96 13.43
CA GLN A 350 -1.54 3.49 12.36
C GLN A 350 -2.61 2.51 12.86
N ILE A 351 -2.48 2.01 14.10
CA ILE A 351 -3.40 1.02 14.67
C ILE A 351 -4.29 1.68 15.70
N LYS A 352 -5.58 1.45 15.58
CA LYS A 352 -6.61 1.87 16.52
C LYS A 352 -7.32 0.64 17.08
N GLN A 353 -7.37 0.52 18.41
CA GLN A 353 -8.06 -0.59 19.07
C GLN A 353 -9.54 -0.25 19.27
N VAL A 354 -10.40 -1.10 18.74
CA VAL A 354 -11.85 -1.02 18.92
C VAL A 354 -12.29 -1.98 20.02
N TYR A 355 -13.14 -1.51 20.91
CA TYR A 355 -13.69 -2.28 22.01
C TYR A 355 -15.12 -1.85 22.33
N MET A 356 -15.87 -2.70 23.03
CA MET A 356 -17.18 -2.34 23.59
C MET A 356 -16.98 -1.77 24.99
N ASP A 357 -17.67 -0.68 25.31
CA ASP A 357 -17.76 -0.20 26.67
C ASP A 357 -18.76 -1.04 27.52
N ASN A 358 -18.92 -0.66 28.79
CA ASN A 358 -19.80 -1.40 29.71
C ASN A 358 -21.30 -1.24 29.35
N GLU A 359 -21.66 -0.25 28.56
CA GLU A 359 -23.03 -0.01 28.09
C GLU A 359 -23.31 -0.71 26.74
N GLY A 360 -22.30 -1.36 26.15
CA GLY A 360 -22.43 -2.06 24.86
C GLY A 360 -22.24 -1.17 23.64
N TYR A 361 -21.61 0.02 23.79
CA TYR A 361 -21.28 0.89 22.67
C TYR A 361 -19.85 0.69 22.19
N THR A 362 -19.68 0.80 20.89
CA THR A 362 -18.36 0.78 20.26
C THR A 362 -17.54 2.02 20.62
N GLN A 363 -16.34 1.81 21.11
CA GLN A 363 -15.35 2.82 21.46
C GLN A 363 -14.04 2.56 20.78
N VAL A 364 -13.21 3.61 20.61
CA VAL A 364 -11.87 3.52 20.00
C VAL A 364 -10.82 4.08 20.98
N ARG A 365 -9.72 3.35 21.12
CA ARG A 365 -8.52 3.84 21.80
C ARG A 365 -7.54 4.36 20.78
N GLU A 366 -7.22 5.65 20.85
CA GLU A 366 -6.24 6.29 19.96
C GLU A 366 -4.80 5.87 20.27
N LYS A 367 -4.50 5.63 21.55
CA LYS A 367 -3.21 5.12 22.01
C LYS A 367 -3.40 3.67 22.46
N PRO A 368 -3.27 2.70 21.54
CA PRO A 368 -3.52 1.32 21.86
C PRO A 368 -2.44 0.76 22.78
N ASP A 369 -2.86 -0.07 23.72
CA ASP A 369 -1.96 -0.97 24.45
C ASP A 369 -1.55 -2.11 23.52
N ILE A 370 -0.33 -2.01 22.99
CA ILE A 370 0.19 -2.95 21.99
C ILE A 370 0.31 -4.36 22.57
N ASP A 371 0.69 -4.51 23.85
CA ASP A 371 0.77 -5.83 24.49
C ASP A 371 -0.58 -6.50 24.53
N ARG A 372 -1.59 -5.74 24.90
CA ARG A 372 -2.95 -6.25 24.95
C ARG A 372 -3.45 -6.64 23.57
N ILE A 373 -3.16 -5.82 22.56
CA ILE A 373 -3.51 -6.12 21.16
C ILE A 373 -2.81 -7.42 20.73
N LEU A 374 -1.51 -7.52 20.91
CA LEU A 374 -0.75 -8.70 20.51
C LEU A 374 -1.21 -9.95 21.26
N SER A 375 -1.50 -9.82 22.55
CA SER A 375 -2.08 -10.91 23.34
C SER A 375 -3.48 -11.29 22.88
N ASP A 376 -4.35 -10.30 22.60
CA ASP A 376 -5.70 -10.51 22.06
C ASP A 376 -5.67 -11.15 20.66
N LEU A 377 -4.60 -10.91 19.87
CA LEU A 377 -4.36 -11.51 18.56
C LEU A 377 -3.59 -12.86 18.63
N GLY A 378 -3.24 -13.34 19.83
CA GLY A 378 -2.56 -14.63 20.02
C GLY A 378 -1.08 -14.65 19.62
N TYR A 379 -0.40 -13.48 19.58
CA TYR A 379 1.02 -13.41 19.26
C TYR A 379 1.88 -13.97 20.41
N SER A 380 2.82 -14.86 20.06
CA SER A 380 3.89 -15.31 20.94
C SER A 380 5.23 -15.22 20.20
N ALA A 381 6.24 -14.65 20.85
CA ALA A 381 7.58 -14.51 20.26
C ALA A 381 8.42 -15.80 20.50
N ASN A 382 7.93 -16.94 20.02
CA ASN A 382 8.56 -18.24 20.23
C ASN A 382 9.96 -18.35 19.60
N ASP A 383 10.24 -17.55 18.55
CA ASP A 383 11.53 -17.53 17.85
C ASP A 383 12.69 -16.98 18.71
N LEU A 384 12.38 -16.38 19.88
CA LEU A 384 13.37 -15.81 20.81
C LEU A 384 13.65 -16.69 22.03
N MET A 385 13.07 -17.88 22.11
CA MET A 385 13.37 -18.82 23.18
C MET A 385 14.81 -19.35 23.01
N ASN A 386 15.62 -19.29 24.09
CA ASN A 386 17.03 -19.74 24.13
C ASN A 386 18.03 -18.89 23.32
N VAL A 387 17.69 -17.64 23.00
CA VAL A 387 18.57 -16.69 22.30
C VAL A 387 19.31 -15.81 23.31
N SER A 388 20.60 -15.58 23.07
CA SER A 388 21.44 -14.69 23.90
C SER A 388 21.70 -13.34 23.23
N PHE A 389 21.55 -13.23 21.92
CA PHE A 389 21.72 -12.00 21.16
C PHE A 389 20.74 -11.91 19.98
N VAL A 390 20.23 -10.71 19.69
CA VAL A 390 19.26 -10.50 18.61
C VAL A 390 19.73 -9.40 17.67
N PHE A 391 19.78 -9.71 16.37
CA PHE A 391 19.91 -8.72 15.32
C PHE A 391 18.53 -8.38 14.73
N PHE A 392 18.23 -7.10 14.62
CA PHE A 392 17.11 -6.61 13.84
C PHE A 392 17.63 -6.03 12.54
N VAL A 393 17.19 -6.56 11.41
CA VAL A 393 17.59 -6.12 10.06
C VAL A 393 16.36 -5.65 9.28
N GLU A 394 16.54 -4.79 8.28
CA GLU A 394 15.41 -4.25 7.54
C GLU A 394 14.85 -5.27 6.54
N GLY A 395 15.68 -5.99 5.80
CA GLY A 395 15.28 -6.87 4.73
C GLY A 395 15.43 -8.37 5.00
N LYS A 396 14.62 -9.20 4.33
CA LYS A 396 14.83 -10.67 4.29
C LYS A 396 16.16 -11.08 3.66
N GLN A 397 16.67 -10.25 2.76
CA GLN A 397 17.98 -10.49 2.14
C GLN A 397 19.10 -10.26 3.16
N ASP A 398 18.98 -9.26 4.03
CA ASP A 398 19.95 -9.00 5.09
C ASP A 398 19.94 -10.13 6.13
N GLU A 399 18.75 -10.66 6.45
CA GLU A 399 18.58 -11.85 7.29
C GLU A 399 19.34 -13.07 6.76
N SER A 400 19.46 -13.21 5.44
CA SER A 400 20.22 -14.30 4.79
C SER A 400 21.71 -14.01 4.63
N ARG A 401 22.12 -12.75 4.52
CA ARG A 401 23.52 -12.33 4.25
C ARG A 401 24.33 -12.11 5.52
N LEU A 402 23.71 -11.55 6.56
CA LEU A 402 24.39 -11.30 7.84
C LEU A 402 24.98 -12.58 8.45
N PRO A 403 24.29 -13.74 8.45
CA PRO A 403 24.88 -15.01 8.93
C PRO A 403 26.20 -15.37 8.25
N LEU A 404 26.32 -15.12 6.93
CA LEU A 404 27.53 -15.42 6.17
C LEU A 404 28.72 -14.60 6.67
N LEU A 405 28.47 -13.33 6.97
CA LEU A 405 29.49 -12.42 7.53
C LEU A 405 29.92 -12.86 8.94
N LEU A 406 28.93 -13.14 9.81
CA LEU A 406 29.18 -13.57 11.18
C LEU A 406 29.98 -14.88 11.22
N ARG A 407 29.71 -15.81 10.29
CA ARG A 407 30.42 -17.09 10.21
C ARG A 407 31.92 -16.94 9.94
N LYS A 408 32.33 -15.96 9.14
CA LYS A 408 33.74 -15.70 8.85
C LYS A 408 34.48 -15.17 10.08
N TYR A 409 33.87 -14.22 10.79
CA TYR A 409 34.60 -13.42 11.79
C TYR A 409 34.42 -13.86 13.24
N TYR A 410 33.36 -14.61 13.57
CA TYR A 410 33.02 -15.00 14.94
C TYR A 410 32.87 -16.51 15.11
N SER A 411 33.54 -17.09 16.12
CA SER A 411 33.59 -18.54 16.35
C SER A 411 32.35 -19.08 17.08
N GLU A 412 31.70 -18.25 17.88
CA GLU A 412 30.64 -18.71 18.80
C GLU A 412 29.23 -18.62 18.21
N THR A 413 29.11 -18.16 16.96
CA THR A 413 27.81 -17.91 16.32
C THR A 413 27.19 -19.15 15.68
N TYR A 414 27.95 -20.23 15.51
CA TYR A 414 27.48 -21.46 14.88
C TYR A 414 27.78 -22.69 15.69
N ASP A 415 26.86 -23.66 15.69
CA ASP A 415 27.09 -25.01 16.25
C ASP A 415 27.84 -25.91 15.23
N GLU A 416 28.11 -27.15 15.66
CA GLU A 416 28.79 -28.16 14.84
C GLU A 416 28.02 -28.51 13.56
N ASP A 417 26.68 -28.34 13.56
CA ASP A 417 25.79 -28.55 12.43
C ASP A 417 25.70 -27.31 11.51
N GLY A 418 26.39 -26.21 11.84
CA GLY A 418 26.41 -24.98 11.05
C GLY A 418 25.17 -24.09 11.20
N GLN A 419 24.40 -24.28 12.28
CA GLN A 419 23.27 -23.41 12.61
C GLN A 419 23.68 -22.29 13.59
N LEU A 420 22.97 -21.16 13.55
CA LEU A 420 23.20 -20.03 14.46
C LEU A 420 22.90 -20.44 15.90
N ARG A 421 23.91 -20.41 16.74
CA ARG A 421 23.83 -20.80 18.15
C ARG A 421 23.49 -19.59 18.99
N ARG A 422 22.34 -19.61 19.67
CA ARG A 422 21.89 -18.56 20.62
C ARG A 422 21.81 -17.14 20.03
N VAL A 423 21.83 -17.00 18.71
CA VAL A 423 21.68 -15.72 18.02
C VAL A 423 20.45 -15.78 17.13
N ALA A 424 19.57 -14.80 17.23
CA ALA A 424 18.45 -14.62 16.30
C ALA A 424 18.72 -13.44 15.38
N ILE A 425 18.37 -13.59 14.11
CA ILE A 425 18.36 -12.51 13.11
C ILE A 425 16.92 -12.36 12.65
N ILE A 426 16.36 -11.18 12.81
CA ILE A 426 14.93 -10.93 12.60
C ILE A 426 14.76 -9.81 11.57
N ALA A 427 14.25 -10.16 10.39
CA ALA A 427 13.85 -9.16 9.40
C ALA A 427 12.55 -8.48 9.84
N THR A 428 12.57 -7.16 9.95
CA THR A 428 11.47 -6.37 10.51
C THR A 428 10.83 -5.41 9.52
N ASN A 429 11.41 -5.23 8.33
CA ASN A 429 11.03 -4.25 7.31
C ASN A 429 11.08 -2.77 7.78
N SER A 430 11.31 -2.52 9.06
CA SER A 430 11.54 -1.20 9.67
C SER A 430 11.88 -1.35 11.14
N CYS A 431 12.85 -0.58 11.61
CA CYS A 431 13.22 -0.57 13.04
C CYS A 431 12.17 0.08 13.97
N THR A 432 11.10 0.66 13.43
CA THR A 432 10.06 1.35 14.22
C THR A 432 8.68 0.69 14.16
N ASN A 433 8.55 -0.44 13.48
CA ASN A 433 7.28 -1.14 13.35
C ASN A 433 6.91 -1.97 14.60
N ILE A 434 5.70 -2.48 14.62
CA ILE A 434 5.16 -3.27 15.74
C ILE A 434 5.92 -4.57 15.97
N LYS A 435 6.40 -5.22 14.91
CA LYS A 435 7.19 -6.45 15.04
C LYS A 435 8.48 -6.19 15.83
N THR A 436 9.20 -5.11 15.50
CA THR A 436 10.40 -4.70 16.25
C THR A 436 10.07 -4.38 17.70
N TYR A 437 9.01 -3.62 17.93
CA TYR A 437 8.55 -3.27 19.27
C TYR A 437 8.17 -4.50 20.10
N ALA A 438 7.39 -5.44 19.53
CA ALA A 438 6.98 -6.67 20.20
C ALA A 438 8.19 -7.55 20.59
N ASN A 439 9.14 -7.70 19.67
CA ASN A 439 10.35 -8.47 19.96
C ASN A 439 11.23 -7.79 21.01
N LEU A 440 11.37 -6.47 21.01
CA LEU A 440 12.09 -5.73 22.04
C LEU A 440 11.45 -5.88 23.41
N LYS A 441 10.14 -5.84 23.53
CA LYS A 441 9.44 -6.13 24.79
C LYS A 441 9.71 -7.55 25.29
N TYR A 442 9.69 -8.52 24.38
CA TYR A 442 10.00 -9.90 24.73
C TYR A 442 11.45 -10.06 25.20
N ILE A 443 12.41 -9.45 24.51
CA ILE A 443 13.82 -9.40 24.93
C ILE A 443 13.96 -8.87 26.36
N ASN A 444 13.22 -7.82 26.72
CA ASN A 444 13.23 -7.28 28.06
C ASN A 444 12.65 -8.25 29.09
N LYS A 445 11.58 -8.99 28.74
CA LYS A 445 10.97 -10.02 29.61
C LYS A 445 11.87 -11.23 29.84
N VAL A 446 12.69 -11.65 28.86
CA VAL A 446 13.63 -12.78 28.99
C VAL A 446 15.01 -12.36 29.47
N TYR A 447 15.18 -11.15 29.98
CA TYR A 447 16.41 -10.60 30.55
C TYR A 447 17.61 -10.52 29.60
N ILE A 448 17.41 -10.52 28.30
CA ILE A 448 18.47 -10.29 27.30
C ILE A 448 18.98 -8.84 27.37
N LYS A 449 18.16 -7.94 27.93
CA LYS A 449 18.46 -6.51 28.19
C LYS A 449 18.93 -5.77 26.94
N ASP A 450 20.21 -5.38 26.88
CA ASP A 450 20.85 -4.59 25.84
C ASP A 450 21.61 -5.43 24.79
N GLN A 451 21.48 -6.76 24.84
CA GLN A 451 22.14 -7.69 23.92
C GLN A 451 21.36 -7.79 22.59
N PHE A 452 21.25 -6.67 21.89
CA PHE A 452 20.65 -6.60 20.56
C PHE A 452 21.28 -5.47 19.75
N LEU A 453 21.26 -5.63 18.42
CA LEU A 453 21.71 -4.62 17.46
C LEU A 453 20.65 -4.43 16.36
N MET A 454 20.21 -3.19 16.18
CA MET A 454 19.36 -2.79 15.07
C MET A 454 20.25 -2.31 13.93
N ILE A 455 20.19 -2.96 12.78
CA ILE A 455 20.93 -2.60 11.58
C ILE A 455 19.92 -1.98 10.60
N ARG A 456 20.17 -0.75 10.20
CA ARG A 456 19.32 0.03 9.34
C ARG A 456 20.09 0.51 8.11
N ASP A 457 19.44 0.50 6.95
CA ASP A 457 19.95 1.04 5.71
C ASP A 457 20.28 2.55 5.84
N GLY A 458 21.33 2.98 5.16
CA GLY A 458 21.78 4.39 5.18
C GLY A 458 20.85 5.33 4.40
N ASP A 459 20.14 4.82 3.37
CA ASP A 459 19.17 5.55 2.56
C ASP A 459 19.67 6.91 2.03
N ALA A 460 20.98 7.07 1.88
CA ALA A 460 21.64 8.33 1.50
C ALA A 460 21.40 9.50 2.48
N LYS A 461 21.07 9.21 3.74
CA LYS A 461 20.81 10.18 4.80
C LYS A 461 22.01 10.32 5.74
N ASP A 462 21.95 11.29 6.63
CA ASP A 462 22.94 11.46 7.69
C ASP A 462 22.78 10.38 8.75
N ALA A 463 23.84 9.58 8.98
CA ALA A 463 23.80 8.45 9.87
C ALA A 463 23.59 8.86 11.35
N ASP A 464 24.19 9.97 11.78
CA ASP A 464 24.08 10.45 13.16
C ASP A 464 22.68 11.01 13.43
N GLU A 465 22.09 11.67 12.43
CA GLU A 465 20.72 12.16 12.53
C GLU A 465 19.72 10.99 12.61
N LEU A 466 19.83 9.99 11.73
CA LEU A 466 18.99 8.80 11.76
C LEU A 466 19.11 8.04 13.08
N LYS A 467 20.33 7.91 13.60
CA LYS A 467 20.61 7.25 14.88
C LYS A 467 19.96 7.99 16.04
N ARG A 468 20.09 9.33 16.08
CA ARG A 468 19.41 10.17 17.08
C ARG A 468 17.89 10.08 16.99
N GLN A 469 17.33 10.11 15.80
CA GLN A 469 15.89 9.97 15.57
C GLN A 469 15.36 8.63 16.08
N LEU A 470 16.06 7.51 15.80
CA LEU A 470 15.65 6.18 16.23
C LEU A 470 15.76 6.01 17.75
N CYS A 471 16.86 6.47 18.35
CA CYS A 471 17.01 6.48 19.81
C CYS A 471 15.96 7.37 20.49
N GLY A 472 15.64 8.52 19.91
CA GLY A 472 14.59 9.43 20.37
C GLY A 472 13.20 8.79 20.32
N TYR A 473 12.89 8.09 19.24
CA TYR A 473 11.64 7.35 19.09
C TYR A 473 11.45 6.33 20.23
N TYR A 474 12.45 5.47 20.50
CA TYR A 474 12.34 4.48 21.55
C TYR A 474 12.38 5.07 22.95
N ARG A 475 13.07 6.19 23.15
CA ARG A 475 13.04 6.93 24.45
C ARG A 475 11.62 7.43 24.76
N ASN A 476 10.96 8.03 23.78
CA ASN A 476 9.58 8.48 23.95
C ASN A 476 8.63 7.30 24.19
N ARG A 477 8.83 6.21 23.46
CA ARG A 477 8.03 5.00 23.64
C ARG A 477 8.24 4.36 25.02
N ALA A 478 9.45 4.32 25.53
CA ALA A 478 9.73 3.79 26.87
C ALA A 478 9.05 4.62 27.99
N GLN A 479 8.88 5.93 27.79
CA GLN A 479 8.10 6.77 28.71
C GLN A 479 6.61 6.45 28.67
N GLU A 480 6.05 6.20 27.48
CA GLU A 480 4.65 5.80 27.29
C GLU A 480 4.36 4.40 27.87
N ASP A 481 5.30 3.47 27.77
CA ASP A 481 5.15 2.05 28.13
C ASP A 481 5.76 1.69 29.50
N ARG A 482 6.00 2.68 30.36
CA ARG A 482 6.43 2.53 31.77
C ARG A 482 7.50 1.45 32.01
N GLY A 483 8.54 1.41 31.17
CA GLY A 483 9.72 0.58 31.41
C GLY A 483 9.65 -0.87 30.91
N ASN A 484 8.66 -1.23 30.11
CA ASN A 484 8.58 -2.57 29.51
C ASN A 484 9.47 -2.76 28.26
N LEU A 485 10.13 -1.71 27.78
CA LEU A 485 11.10 -1.78 26.69
C LEU A 485 12.53 -1.78 27.23
N PRO A 486 13.47 -2.48 26.57
CA PRO A 486 14.88 -2.32 26.87
C PRO A 486 15.33 -0.89 26.52
N ARG A 487 16.37 -0.42 27.19
CA ARG A 487 16.95 0.88 26.88
C ARG A 487 17.68 0.82 25.53
N VAL A 488 17.14 1.45 24.52
CA VAL A 488 17.80 1.61 23.23
C VAL A 488 18.79 2.78 23.30
N THR A 489 20.05 2.48 23.11
CA THR A 489 21.17 3.43 23.11
C THR A 489 21.80 3.49 21.73
N GLU A 490 22.71 4.42 21.50
CA GLU A 490 23.45 4.51 20.25
C GLU A 490 24.26 3.24 19.93
N LYS A 491 24.69 2.50 20.96
CA LYS A 491 25.36 1.21 20.82
C LYS A 491 24.45 0.15 20.16
N ASN A 492 23.14 0.22 20.40
CA ASN A 492 22.16 -0.73 19.88
C ASN A 492 21.67 -0.39 18.45
N VAL A 493 22.20 0.67 17.84
CA VAL A 493 21.77 1.15 16.52
C VAL A 493 22.98 1.31 15.61
N LEU A 494 22.98 0.56 14.53
CA LEU A 494 23.91 0.72 13.40
C LEU A 494 23.13 1.26 12.19
N ILE A 495 23.57 2.39 11.67
CA ILE A 495 23.18 2.87 10.35
C ILE A 495 24.29 2.48 9.39
N LEU A 496 23.97 1.75 8.32
CA LEU A 496 24.95 1.30 7.35
C LEU A 496 25.63 2.48 6.67
N LYS A 497 26.93 2.37 6.44
CA LYS A 497 27.73 3.36 5.70
C LYS A 497 27.20 3.58 4.30
N TYR A 498 26.80 2.50 3.63
CA TYR A 498 26.28 2.53 2.27
C TYR A 498 24.75 2.62 2.26
N TYR A 499 24.19 2.85 1.06
CA TYR A 499 22.75 2.99 0.88
C TYR A 499 21.97 1.82 1.49
N SER A 500 22.40 0.59 1.20
CA SER A 500 21.85 -0.65 1.73
C SER A 500 22.92 -1.75 1.82
N PHE A 501 22.57 -2.89 2.41
CA PHE A 501 23.51 -4.00 2.61
C PHE A 501 24.09 -4.54 1.28
N GLU A 502 23.31 -4.52 0.18
CA GLU A 502 23.78 -4.92 -1.14
C GLU A 502 24.99 -4.15 -1.63
N ASN A 503 25.10 -2.87 -1.28
CA ASN A 503 26.19 -2.00 -1.75
C ASN A 503 27.57 -2.42 -1.22
N TYR A 504 27.64 -3.23 -0.15
CA TYR A 504 28.91 -3.78 0.36
C TYR A 504 29.53 -4.80 -0.60
N PHE A 505 28.72 -5.47 -1.42
CA PHE A 505 29.15 -6.49 -2.36
C PHE A 505 29.54 -5.94 -3.75
N LEU A 506 29.73 -4.63 -3.88
CA LEU A 506 30.01 -3.94 -5.14
C LEU A 506 31.44 -3.38 -5.19
N GLN A 507 32.45 -4.13 -4.71
CA GLN A 507 33.85 -3.78 -4.91
C GLN A 507 34.40 -4.46 -6.17
N PRO A 508 34.82 -3.70 -7.20
CA PRO A 508 35.22 -4.24 -8.50
C PRO A 508 36.36 -5.25 -8.41
N GLU A 509 37.35 -5.01 -7.54
CA GLU A 509 38.53 -5.85 -7.37
C GLU A 509 38.15 -7.23 -6.84
N ILE A 510 37.27 -7.27 -5.84
CA ILE A 510 36.81 -8.53 -5.25
C ILE A 510 35.93 -9.29 -6.25
N MET A 511 35.05 -8.56 -6.95
CA MET A 511 34.14 -9.14 -7.94
C MET A 511 34.91 -9.76 -9.12
N ALA A 512 36.02 -9.13 -9.53
CA ALA A 512 36.91 -9.68 -10.54
C ALA A 512 37.63 -10.95 -10.02
N LYS A 513 38.11 -10.93 -8.77
CA LYS A 513 38.82 -12.06 -8.16
C LYS A 513 37.95 -13.31 -8.03
N ILE A 514 36.66 -13.14 -7.71
CA ILE A 514 35.72 -14.26 -7.58
C ILE A 514 35.02 -14.67 -8.88
N GLY A 515 35.29 -13.95 -9.99
CA GLY A 515 34.76 -14.25 -11.32
C GLY A 515 33.33 -13.81 -11.59
N VAL A 516 32.80 -12.88 -10.82
CA VAL A 516 31.50 -12.20 -11.10
C VAL A 516 31.65 -11.32 -12.34
N VAL A 517 32.78 -10.63 -12.46
CA VAL A 517 33.22 -9.94 -13.68
C VAL A 517 34.60 -10.46 -14.09
N LYS A 518 35.01 -10.28 -15.35
CA LYS A 518 36.33 -10.75 -15.84
C LYS A 518 37.48 -9.86 -15.39
N SER A 519 37.21 -8.56 -15.20
CA SER A 519 38.19 -7.57 -14.76
C SER A 519 37.50 -6.37 -14.13
N VAL A 520 38.26 -5.54 -13.43
CA VAL A 520 37.80 -4.25 -12.89
C VAL A 520 37.29 -3.34 -14.02
N ASP A 521 37.99 -3.32 -15.16
CA ASP A 521 37.54 -2.54 -16.31
C ASP A 521 36.19 -2.98 -16.83
N GLN A 522 35.96 -4.30 -16.94
CA GLN A 522 34.65 -4.81 -17.35
C GLN A 522 33.53 -4.40 -16.38
N PHE A 523 33.80 -4.35 -15.08
CA PHE A 523 32.82 -3.86 -14.11
C PHE A 523 32.36 -2.44 -14.45
N TYR A 524 33.32 -1.53 -14.66
CA TYR A 524 33.00 -0.14 -14.97
C TYR A 524 32.38 0.04 -16.36
N ASP A 525 32.77 -0.78 -17.35
CA ASP A 525 32.15 -0.78 -18.68
C ASP A 525 30.68 -1.18 -18.60
N ILE A 526 30.37 -2.25 -17.87
CA ILE A 526 28.97 -2.69 -17.64
C ILE A 526 28.20 -1.60 -16.90
N LEU A 527 28.76 -1.05 -15.83
CA LEU A 527 28.08 -0.04 -15.02
C LEU A 527 27.81 1.24 -15.82
N TYR A 528 28.76 1.69 -16.64
CA TYR A 528 28.59 2.86 -17.52
C TYR A 528 27.55 2.60 -18.62
N LEU A 529 27.57 1.38 -19.21
CA LEU A 529 26.53 0.98 -20.17
C LEU A 529 25.15 1.04 -19.53
N LYS A 530 24.97 0.48 -18.34
CA LYS A 530 23.71 0.49 -17.61
C LYS A 530 23.34 1.90 -17.14
N TYR A 531 24.31 2.72 -16.82
CA TYR A 531 24.06 4.14 -16.55
C TYR A 531 23.44 4.82 -17.78
N SER A 532 24.03 4.64 -18.95
CA SER A 532 23.54 5.22 -20.20
C SER A 532 22.18 4.68 -20.64
N GLU A 533 21.86 3.43 -20.29
CA GLU A 533 20.57 2.81 -20.61
C GLU A 533 19.43 3.32 -19.71
N TYR A 534 19.60 3.29 -18.39
CA TYR A 534 18.50 3.57 -17.45
C TYR A 534 18.89 4.13 -16.09
N LEU A 535 20.12 3.86 -15.53
CA LEU A 535 20.44 4.25 -14.15
C LEU A 535 20.39 5.77 -13.96
N TYR A 536 20.71 6.57 -15.00
CA TYR A 536 20.62 8.03 -14.93
C TYR A 536 19.20 8.53 -14.63
N ARG A 537 18.16 7.73 -14.91
CA ARG A 537 16.76 8.06 -14.62
C ARG A 537 16.36 7.78 -13.18
N LEU A 538 17.10 6.93 -12.47
CA LEU A 538 16.77 6.57 -11.09
C LEU A 538 16.79 7.78 -10.17
N GLY A 539 15.76 7.93 -9.36
CA GLY A 539 15.65 9.04 -8.41
C GLY A 539 16.82 9.11 -7.42
N SER A 540 17.39 7.96 -6.98
CA SER A 540 18.57 7.94 -6.12
C SER A 540 19.83 8.45 -6.82
N MET A 541 20.04 8.11 -8.10
CA MET A 541 21.15 8.59 -8.91
C MET A 541 21.04 10.10 -9.15
N LYS A 542 19.86 10.59 -9.53
CA LYS A 542 19.62 12.03 -9.73
C LYS A 542 19.90 12.83 -8.47
N ARG A 543 19.34 12.41 -7.32
CA ARG A 543 19.58 13.07 -6.03
C ARG A 543 21.06 13.07 -5.62
N MET A 544 21.82 12.01 -5.94
CA MET A 544 23.26 11.98 -5.72
C MET A 544 23.94 13.07 -6.54
N CYS A 545 23.69 13.14 -7.85
CA CYS A 545 24.28 14.12 -8.74
C CYS A 545 23.93 15.56 -8.31
N GLU A 546 22.68 15.82 -7.98
CA GLU A 546 22.20 17.11 -7.47
C GLU A 546 22.87 17.50 -6.15
N LYS A 547 22.90 16.57 -5.18
CA LYS A 547 23.47 16.83 -3.84
C LYS A 547 24.96 17.12 -3.88
N LEU A 548 25.71 16.44 -4.75
CA LEU A 548 27.16 16.55 -4.86
C LEU A 548 27.59 17.55 -5.92
N GLY A 549 26.67 18.08 -6.73
CA GLY A 549 26.99 19.00 -7.84
C GLY A 549 27.82 18.35 -8.95
N ILE A 550 27.67 17.03 -9.17
CA ILE A 550 28.40 16.24 -10.16
C ILE A 550 27.53 15.88 -11.35
N GLU A 551 28.15 15.74 -12.50
CA GLU A 551 27.53 15.27 -13.72
C GLU A 551 28.35 14.09 -14.27
N ILE A 552 27.71 12.96 -14.49
CA ILE A 552 28.34 11.77 -15.06
C ILE A 552 28.17 11.80 -16.58
N ARG A 553 29.26 12.10 -17.30
CA ARG A 553 29.32 12.18 -18.76
C ARG A 553 30.15 11.06 -19.39
N SER A 554 31.04 10.48 -18.61
CA SER A 554 32.01 9.48 -19.07
C SER A 554 32.10 8.30 -18.10
N ARG A 555 32.72 7.21 -18.58
CA ARG A 555 33.10 6.08 -17.75
C ARG A 555 33.98 6.48 -16.58
N GLN A 556 34.91 7.44 -16.80
CA GLN A 556 35.83 7.90 -15.78
C GLN A 556 35.08 8.58 -14.62
N ASP A 557 34.02 9.31 -14.91
CA ASP A 557 33.21 9.94 -13.86
C ASP A 557 32.56 8.90 -12.93
N ILE A 558 32.22 7.72 -13.46
CA ILE A 558 31.72 6.60 -12.63
C ILE A 558 32.85 6.03 -11.77
N VAL A 559 34.05 5.85 -12.34
CA VAL A 559 35.22 5.36 -11.59
C VAL A 559 35.50 6.31 -10.42
N ASP A 560 35.58 7.60 -10.69
CA ASP A 560 35.90 8.63 -9.69
C ASP A 560 34.84 8.78 -8.62
N ASN A 561 33.59 8.41 -8.93
CA ASN A 561 32.44 8.53 -8.02
C ASN A 561 31.90 7.19 -7.51
N MET A 562 32.62 6.09 -7.66
CA MET A 562 32.10 4.78 -7.25
C MET A 562 31.73 4.69 -5.77
N GLU A 563 32.52 5.31 -4.90
CA GLU A 563 32.20 5.34 -3.47
C GLU A 563 30.92 6.16 -3.19
N ASN A 564 30.74 7.30 -3.89
CA ASN A 564 29.50 8.07 -3.80
C ASN A 564 28.31 7.29 -4.33
N ILE A 565 28.48 6.54 -5.42
CA ILE A 565 27.43 5.67 -5.97
C ILE A 565 27.01 4.61 -4.93
N ARG A 566 27.95 4.00 -4.22
CA ARG A 566 27.63 3.04 -3.14
C ARG A 566 26.91 3.69 -1.97
N ILE A 567 27.21 4.95 -1.63
CA ILE A 567 26.59 5.67 -0.51
C ILE A 567 25.18 6.17 -0.88
N TYR A 568 24.99 6.70 -2.09
CA TYR A 568 23.80 7.46 -2.44
C TYR A 568 22.82 6.73 -3.37
N VAL A 569 23.25 5.67 -4.06
CA VAL A 569 22.40 4.98 -5.02
C VAL A 569 21.88 3.66 -4.46
N ARG A 570 20.59 3.42 -4.63
CA ARG A 570 19.89 2.24 -4.12
C ARG A 570 20.55 0.94 -4.57
N GLY A 571 20.97 0.11 -3.60
CA GLY A 571 21.78 -1.06 -3.82
C GLY A 571 21.14 -2.15 -4.66
N HIS A 572 19.86 -2.41 -4.49
CA HIS A 572 19.14 -3.43 -5.23
C HIS A 572 19.31 -3.30 -6.75
N ASN A 573 19.17 -2.08 -7.29
CA ASN A 573 19.32 -1.85 -8.73
C ASN A 573 20.76 -2.07 -9.24
N LEU A 574 21.76 -1.77 -8.40
CA LEU A 574 23.17 -1.98 -8.74
C LEU A 574 23.56 -3.46 -8.61
N TYR A 575 23.06 -4.11 -7.57
CA TYR A 575 23.30 -5.52 -7.27
C TYR A 575 22.75 -6.41 -8.37
N ASP A 576 21.54 -6.18 -8.84
CA ASP A 576 20.90 -6.98 -9.87
C ASP A 576 21.65 -6.97 -11.21
N ILE A 577 22.36 -5.90 -11.53
CA ILE A 577 23.18 -5.83 -12.76
C ILE A 577 24.21 -6.97 -12.80
N PHE A 578 24.81 -7.26 -11.65
CA PHE A 578 25.93 -8.20 -11.58
C PHE A 578 25.54 -9.57 -11.01
N TYR A 579 24.62 -9.57 -10.03
CA TYR A 579 24.25 -10.76 -9.28
C TYR A 579 22.86 -11.31 -9.66
N GLY A 580 22.03 -10.59 -10.40
CA GLY A 580 20.66 -11.00 -10.75
C GLY A 580 20.54 -12.33 -11.52
N ARG A 581 21.65 -12.79 -12.16
CA ARG A 581 21.74 -14.12 -12.79
C ARG A 581 21.91 -15.27 -11.80
N TYR A 582 22.29 -14.99 -10.56
CA TYR A 582 22.51 -16.00 -9.52
C TYR A 582 21.28 -16.04 -8.61
N LYS A 583 20.74 -17.22 -8.34
CA LYS A 583 19.56 -17.40 -7.49
C LYS A 583 19.77 -18.53 -6.48
N GLY A 584 19.21 -18.38 -5.30
CA GLY A 584 19.21 -19.40 -4.24
C GLY A 584 20.62 -19.81 -3.81
N GLU A 585 20.94 -21.09 -3.85
CA GLU A 585 22.25 -21.61 -3.43
C GLU A 585 23.43 -21.03 -4.20
N LYS A 586 23.27 -20.77 -5.51
CA LYS A 586 24.34 -20.18 -6.32
C LYS A 586 24.68 -18.77 -5.88
N GLU A 587 23.69 -17.97 -5.56
CA GLU A 587 23.90 -16.64 -4.98
C GLU A 587 24.62 -16.74 -3.64
N ARG A 588 24.16 -17.62 -2.74
CA ARG A 588 24.79 -17.85 -1.45
C ARG A 588 26.26 -18.29 -1.55
N MET A 589 26.57 -19.17 -2.48
CA MET A 589 27.96 -19.62 -2.73
C MET A 589 28.86 -18.45 -3.19
N ILE A 590 28.37 -17.61 -4.09
CA ILE A 590 29.13 -16.46 -4.60
C ILE A 590 29.33 -15.41 -3.53
N LEU A 591 28.30 -15.12 -2.72
CA LEU A 591 28.43 -14.19 -1.60
C LEU A 591 29.39 -14.71 -0.54
N ASN A 592 29.39 -16.01 -0.23
CA ASN A 592 30.39 -16.61 0.63
C ASN A 592 31.82 -16.39 0.10
N ARG A 593 32.06 -16.67 -1.19
CA ARG A 593 33.36 -16.43 -1.83
C ARG A 593 33.74 -14.95 -1.77
N TYR A 594 32.77 -14.04 -1.99
CA TYR A 594 33.01 -12.62 -1.85
C TYR A 594 33.46 -12.25 -0.43
N ILE A 595 32.74 -12.71 0.57
CA ILE A 595 33.06 -12.46 1.97
C ILE A 595 34.44 -13.03 2.33
N GLU A 596 34.77 -14.25 1.88
CA GLU A 596 36.08 -14.85 2.14
C GLU A 596 37.26 -14.05 1.55
N GLU A 597 37.06 -13.50 0.34
CA GLU A 597 38.10 -12.71 -0.34
C GLU A 597 38.14 -11.25 0.11
N ALA A 598 37.06 -10.74 0.67
CA ALA A 598 36.96 -9.35 1.08
C ALA A 598 37.81 -9.08 2.36
N PRO A 599 38.60 -7.99 2.37
CA PRO A 599 39.26 -7.56 3.59
C PRO A 599 38.26 -7.11 4.63
N ARG A 600 38.64 -7.18 5.93
CA ARG A 600 37.79 -6.77 7.06
C ARG A 600 37.25 -5.33 6.90
N ASP A 601 38.06 -4.43 6.34
CA ASP A 601 37.70 -3.03 6.12
C ASP A 601 36.47 -2.85 5.21
N THR A 602 36.16 -3.83 4.36
CA THR A 602 34.95 -3.79 3.52
C THR A 602 33.67 -3.73 4.35
N PHE A 603 33.66 -4.38 5.52
CA PHE A 603 32.52 -4.48 6.43
C PHE A 603 32.80 -3.84 7.80
N LYS A 604 33.73 -2.91 7.84
CA LYS A 604 34.28 -2.36 9.09
C LYS A 604 33.21 -1.80 10.01
N ASP A 605 32.30 -0.99 9.52
CA ASP A 605 31.21 -0.38 10.30
C ASP A 605 30.30 -1.43 10.95
N ILE A 606 29.98 -2.51 10.21
CA ILE A 606 29.16 -3.61 10.72
C ILE A 606 29.93 -4.38 11.79
N LEU A 607 31.17 -4.73 11.51
CA LEU A 607 31.99 -5.53 12.41
C LEU A 607 32.38 -4.76 13.67
N ASP A 608 32.70 -3.47 13.58
CA ASP A 608 32.99 -2.62 14.73
C ASP A 608 31.76 -2.47 15.64
N ALA A 609 30.55 -2.40 15.05
CA ALA A 609 29.32 -2.39 15.83
C ALA A 609 29.09 -3.71 16.56
N VAL A 610 29.34 -4.86 15.92
CA VAL A 610 29.22 -6.18 16.52
C VAL A 610 30.28 -6.37 17.62
N ASP A 611 31.53 -5.98 17.37
CA ASP A 611 32.64 -6.06 18.33
C ASP A 611 32.41 -5.23 19.60
N SER A 612 31.54 -4.24 19.54
CA SER A 612 31.15 -3.44 20.71
C SER A 612 30.41 -4.25 21.80
N PHE A 613 29.89 -5.44 21.43
CA PHE A 613 29.18 -6.33 22.33
C PHE A 613 30.09 -7.45 22.84
N VAL A 614 30.16 -7.63 24.15
CA VAL A 614 31.00 -8.63 24.83
C VAL A 614 30.65 -10.07 24.44
N TYR A 615 29.46 -10.29 23.91
CA TYR A 615 28.98 -11.60 23.47
C TYR A 615 29.80 -12.20 22.31
N PHE A 616 30.40 -11.35 21.46
CA PHE A 616 31.10 -11.79 20.25
C PHE A 616 32.61 -11.81 20.48
N GLU A 617 33.23 -12.98 20.37
CA GLU A 617 34.68 -13.15 20.33
C GLU A 617 35.15 -13.29 18.88
N ASN A 618 36.10 -12.43 18.50
CA ASN A 618 36.74 -12.51 17.20
C ASN A 618 37.49 -13.83 17.06
N LYS A 619 37.33 -14.54 15.95
CA LYS A 619 38.23 -15.61 15.59
C LYS A 619 39.64 -15.06 15.54
N LYS A 620 40.54 -15.65 16.28
CA LYS A 620 41.97 -15.39 16.10
C LYS A 620 42.32 -15.72 14.67
N THR A 621 42.59 -14.69 13.88
CA THR A 621 43.15 -14.88 12.54
C THR A 621 44.52 -15.51 12.74
N ASP A 622 44.66 -16.78 12.41
CA ASP A 622 45.95 -17.40 12.16
C ASP A 622 46.50 -16.74 10.87
N SER A 623 47.10 -15.56 11.06
CA SER A 623 47.73 -14.84 9.98
C SER A 623 48.82 -13.96 10.55
N ALA A 624 49.90 -14.60 10.84
CA ALA A 624 51.23 -14.01 10.70
C ALA A 624 52.21 -15.14 10.94
N GLU A 625 52.61 -15.79 9.86
CA GLU A 625 53.95 -16.39 9.70
C GLU A 625 53.87 -17.48 8.59
N ALA A 626 54.10 -17.03 7.36
CA ALA A 626 54.99 -17.72 6.41
C ALA A 626 55.15 -16.83 5.16
#